data_da9566e6b8972fa48e1de49a30e3952f
#
_entry.id   da9566e6b8972fa48e1de49a30e3952f
#
_cell.length_a   1.000
_cell.length_b   1.000
_cell.length_c   1.000
_cell.angle_alpha   90.00
_cell.angle_beta   90.00
_cell.angle_gamma   90.00
#
_symmetry.space_group_name_H-M   'P 1'
#
loop_
_entity.id
_entity.type
_entity.pdbx_description
1 polymer ?
#
loop_
_entity_poly.entity_id
_entity_poly.type
_entity_poly.pdbx_seq_one_letter_code
_entity_poly.pdbx_strand_id
1 'polypeptide(L)'
;MLPRERVFTTLDHREPDRIPWGEHSIDYNVYEDVLGRETFVQAKMKETQALWDGRRDEVVESYKRDRLELTRALEMDIVITHRVPSKEYRPKPMEQLDHETYRDDKGDLYRVSATTHDLMIYEVNKDAYVAPTIESLEQQIAELEAKPPEDPNDSRWDLVRHAVAEMKGTHFILVKCDDVGWPRFGATEQDGWMNLLLEPEICRKVAELHGKEMLREARVCAALGADGVMPRGDLGSTTGLMAAPEIYREMVYPWHKRHVEEAHRLGLKVLKHCCGHIWPIIEEFAELFDAWESIQMAAGMDMKALKERVGDRLCLWGGISHENIILAYPEDIRNDARYAFEHAAPGGGYIMGSSHSLAVDAKKENILEMKRCRDEWGTYPIDPAAFKV
;
A
#
# COMPACT_ATOMS: atom_id res chain seq x y z
N MET A 1 -17.73 -18.39 -7.47
CA MET A 1 -17.44 -17.00 -7.93
C MET A 1 -15.95 -16.87 -8.21
N LEU A 2 -15.53 -16.17 -9.28
CA LEU A 2 -14.11 -15.90 -9.50
C LEU A 2 -13.58 -14.89 -8.45
N PRO A 3 -12.28 -14.94 -8.10
CA PRO A 3 -11.66 -13.97 -7.20
C PRO A 3 -11.98 -12.51 -7.56
N ARG A 4 -11.85 -12.14 -8.83
CA ARG A 4 -12.17 -10.80 -9.33
C ARG A 4 -13.63 -10.40 -9.08
N GLU A 5 -14.57 -11.27 -9.39
CA GLU A 5 -16.01 -11.04 -9.18
C GLU A 5 -16.33 -10.87 -7.68
N ARG A 6 -15.66 -11.69 -6.84
CA ARG A 6 -15.79 -11.65 -5.38
C ARG A 6 -15.39 -10.30 -4.83
N VAL A 7 -14.24 -9.76 -5.26
CA VAL A 7 -13.77 -8.43 -4.82
C VAL A 7 -14.76 -7.35 -5.26
N PHE A 8 -15.20 -7.33 -6.52
CA PHE A 8 -16.19 -6.34 -6.97
C PHE A 8 -17.51 -6.43 -6.21
N THR A 9 -18.01 -7.65 -5.99
CA THR A 9 -19.23 -7.86 -5.18
C THR A 9 -19.09 -7.29 -3.78
N THR A 10 -17.92 -7.50 -3.16
CA THR A 10 -17.60 -6.97 -1.82
C THR A 10 -17.49 -5.44 -1.81
N LEU A 11 -16.83 -4.85 -2.82
CA LEU A 11 -16.74 -3.39 -2.96
C LEU A 11 -18.11 -2.72 -3.24
N ASP A 12 -19.05 -3.48 -3.79
CA ASP A 12 -20.45 -3.05 -3.96
C ASP A 12 -21.32 -3.29 -2.70
N HIS A 13 -20.71 -3.56 -1.54
CA HIS A 13 -21.38 -3.85 -0.26
C HIS A 13 -22.42 -4.96 -0.37
N ARG A 14 -22.11 -6.02 -1.10
CA ARG A 14 -22.92 -7.24 -1.21
C ARG A 14 -22.11 -8.44 -0.76
N GLU A 15 -22.79 -9.44 -0.19
CA GLU A 15 -22.16 -10.69 0.22
C GLU A 15 -21.76 -11.52 -1.01
N PRO A 16 -20.46 -11.82 -1.21
CA PRO A 16 -20.00 -12.77 -2.21
C PRO A 16 -20.20 -14.23 -1.73
N ASP A 17 -19.64 -15.21 -2.44
CA ASP A 17 -19.64 -16.60 -2.01
C ASP A 17 -18.78 -16.85 -0.76
N ARG A 18 -17.68 -16.11 -0.61
CA ARG A 18 -16.81 -16.13 0.57
C ARG A 18 -16.14 -14.77 0.78
N ILE A 19 -15.58 -14.54 1.96
CA ILE A 19 -14.75 -13.37 2.27
C ILE A 19 -13.54 -13.34 1.32
N PRO A 20 -13.30 -12.26 0.55
CA PRO A 20 -12.07 -12.11 -0.23
C PRO A 20 -10.88 -11.86 0.68
N TRP A 21 -9.68 -12.24 0.19
CA TRP A 21 -8.41 -12.00 0.85
C TRP A 21 -7.44 -11.27 -0.05
N GLY A 22 -6.76 -10.27 0.51
CA GLY A 22 -5.66 -9.56 -0.12
C GLY A 22 -4.66 -9.05 0.93
N GLU A 23 -3.41 -8.83 0.49
CA GLU A 23 -2.34 -8.24 1.31
C GLU A 23 -1.66 -7.14 0.52
N HIS A 24 -1.60 -5.92 1.06
CA HIS A 24 -1.04 -4.80 0.31
C HIS A 24 0.48 -4.89 0.14
N SER A 25 1.19 -5.43 1.11
CA SER A 25 2.64 -5.61 1.08
C SER A 25 3.03 -6.90 1.79
N ILE A 26 3.97 -7.61 1.18
CA ILE A 26 4.46 -8.90 1.69
C ILE A 26 5.98 -8.87 1.52
N ASP A 27 6.72 -9.06 2.61
CA ASP A 27 8.18 -9.10 2.62
C ASP A 27 8.73 -10.45 2.14
N TYR A 28 9.98 -10.45 1.73
CA TYR A 28 10.67 -11.56 1.05
C TYR A 28 10.61 -12.90 1.79
N ASN A 29 10.72 -12.88 3.13
CA ASN A 29 10.70 -14.11 3.95
C ASN A 29 9.40 -14.92 3.74
N VAL A 30 8.26 -14.25 3.60
CA VAL A 30 6.98 -14.93 3.35
C VAL A 30 6.99 -15.63 1.99
N TYR A 31 7.55 -14.98 0.95
CA TYR A 31 7.73 -15.62 -0.36
C TYR A 31 8.65 -16.83 -0.26
N GLU A 32 9.79 -16.68 0.41
CA GLU A 32 10.78 -17.74 0.55
C GLU A 32 10.22 -18.93 1.35
N ASP A 33 9.52 -18.66 2.42
CA ASP A 33 8.91 -19.70 3.26
C ASP A 33 7.77 -20.46 2.55
N VAL A 34 6.91 -19.76 1.82
CA VAL A 34 5.76 -20.37 1.15
C VAL A 34 6.17 -21.05 -0.15
N LEU A 35 7.02 -20.40 -0.97
CA LEU A 35 7.41 -20.90 -2.29
C LEU A 35 8.64 -21.82 -2.24
N GLY A 36 9.36 -21.87 -1.12
CA GLY A 36 10.53 -22.73 -0.92
C GLY A 36 11.76 -22.35 -1.75
N ARG A 37 11.90 -21.10 -2.12
CA ARG A 37 13.03 -20.56 -2.89
C ARG A 37 13.28 -19.08 -2.62
N GLU A 38 14.50 -18.63 -2.88
CA GLU A 38 14.86 -17.21 -2.80
C GLU A 38 14.07 -16.34 -3.78
N THR A 39 13.82 -15.11 -3.38
CA THR A 39 13.14 -14.07 -4.16
C THR A 39 13.89 -12.74 -4.13
N PHE A 40 13.58 -11.85 -5.09
CA PHE A 40 13.91 -10.42 -5.01
C PHE A 40 12.72 -9.55 -4.56
N VAL A 41 11.54 -10.13 -4.40
CA VAL A 41 10.35 -9.36 -4.00
C VAL A 41 10.54 -8.81 -2.59
N GLN A 42 10.63 -7.48 -2.47
CA GLN A 42 10.86 -6.80 -1.18
C GLN A 42 12.09 -7.36 -0.41
N ALA A 43 13.15 -7.74 -1.17
CA ALA A 43 14.32 -8.41 -0.60
C ALA A 43 15.38 -7.44 -0.07
N LYS A 44 14.95 -6.19 0.23
CA LYS A 44 15.74 -5.21 0.99
C LYS A 44 17.13 -4.96 0.37
N MET A 45 18.19 -5.11 1.15
CA MET A 45 19.56 -4.93 0.64
C MET A 45 19.93 -5.89 -0.51
N LYS A 46 19.38 -7.11 -0.53
CA LYS A 46 19.63 -8.07 -1.63
C LYS A 46 19.09 -7.53 -2.97
N GLU A 47 17.90 -6.94 -2.96
CA GLU A 47 17.32 -6.28 -4.13
C GLU A 47 18.11 -5.03 -4.52
N THR A 48 18.44 -4.18 -3.55
CA THR A 48 19.24 -2.96 -3.75
C THR A 48 20.60 -3.30 -4.39
N GLN A 49 21.31 -4.30 -3.86
CA GLN A 49 22.58 -4.74 -4.40
C GLN A 49 22.44 -5.26 -5.84
N ALA A 50 21.41 -6.06 -6.11
CA ALA A 50 21.17 -6.57 -7.46
C ALA A 50 20.92 -5.44 -8.47
N LEU A 51 20.22 -4.37 -8.05
CA LEU A 51 20.04 -3.18 -8.90
C LEU A 51 21.33 -2.40 -9.12
N TRP A 52 22.19 -2.25 -8.10
CA TRP A 52 23.52 -1.65 -8.24
C TRP A 52 24.41 -2.45 -9.19
N ASP A 53 24.29 -3.77 -9.19
CA ASP A 53 25.03 -4.68 -10.08
C ASP A 53 24.46 -4.69 -11.52
N GLY A 54 23.42 -3.92 -11.81
CA GLY A 54 22.78 -3.87 -13.12
C GLY A 54 21.89 -5.07 -13.45
N ARG A 55 21.50 -5.87 -12.45
CA ARG A 55 20.68 -7.09 -12.57
C ARG A 55 19.19 -6.82 -12.51
N ARG A 56 18.76 -5.65 -13.00
CA ARG A 56 17.36 -5.22 -13.01
C ARG A 56 16.40 -6.28 -13.56
N ASP A 57 16.75 -6.94 -14.65
CA ASP A 57 15.86 -7.91 -15.30
C ASP A 57 15.65 -9.15 -14.42
N GLU A 58 16.65 -9.60 -13.68
CA GLU A 58 16.50 -10.69 -12.70
C GLU A 58 15.54 -10.30 -11.57
N VAL A 59 15.67 -9.06 -11.06
CA VAL A 59 14.78 -8.52 -10.05
C VAL A 59 13.33 -8.50 -10.56
N VAL A 60 13.11 -7.95 -11.74
CA VAL A 60 11.76 -7.80 -12.30
C VAL A 60 11.13 -9.15 -12.67
N GLU A 61 11.90 -10.10 -13.21
CA GLU A 61 11.40 -11.44 -13.49
C GLU A 61 11.04 -12.21 -12.20
N SER A 62 11.81 -12.01 -11.11
CA SER A 62 11.42 -12.53 -9.78
C SER A 62 10.09 -11.93 -9.32
N TYR A 63 9.92 -10.60 -9.44
CA TYR A 63 8.65 -9.94 -9.10
C TYR A 63 7.47 -10.50 -9.89
N LYS A 64 7.61 -10.66 -11.20
CA LYS A 64 6.55 -11.20 -12.06
C LYS A 64 6.14 -12.62 -11.67
N ARG A 65 7.13 -13.48 -11.49
CA ARG A 65 6.91 -14.88 -11.16
C ARG A 65 6.37 -15.04 -9.74
N ASP A 66 7.11 -14.51 -8.75
CA ASP A 66 6.89 -14.86 -7.35
C ASP A 66 5.61 -14.24 -6.79
N ARG A 67 5.25 -13.01 -7.21
CA ARG A 67 3.96 -12.40 -6.80
C ARG A 67 2.76 -13.21 -7.25
N LEU A 68 2.74 -13.66 -8.49
CA LEU A 68 1.62 -14.41 -9.03
C LEU A 68 1.56 -15.81 -8.42
N GLU A 69 2.70 -16.45 -8.23
CA GLU A 69 2.76 -17.77 -7.59
C GLU A 69 2.33 -17.73 -6.12
N LEU A 70 2.77 -16.72 -5.33
CA LEU A 70 2.32 -16.58 -3.95
C LEU A 70 0.82 -16.31 -3.88
N THR A 71 0.29 -15.42 -4.75
CA THR A 71 -1.16 -15.16 -4.84
C THR A 71 -1.94 -16.47 -5.06
N ARG A 72 -1.47 -17.33 -5.98
CA ARG A 72 -2.09 -18.62 -6.24
C ARG A 72 -1.93 -19.60 -5.08
N ALA A 73 -0.74 -19.68 -4.47
CA ALA A 73 -0.44 -20.59 -3.37
C ALA A 73 -1.30 -20.33 -2.11
N LEU A 74 -1.51 -19.04 -1.80
CA LEU A 74 -2.35 -18.62 -0.69
C LEU A 74 -3.83 -18.44 -1.09
N GLU A 75 -4.15 -18.60 -2.38
CA GLU A 75 -5.50 -18.39 -2.93
C GLU A 75 -6.07 -16.98 -2.61
N MET A 76 -5.21 -15.96 -2.65
CA MET A 76 -5.64 -14.57 -2.49
C MET A 76 -6.46 -14.10 -3.70
N ASP A 77 -7.36 -13.15 -3.49
CA ASP A 77 -8.29 -12.66 -4.50
C ASP A 77 -7.78 -11.41 -5.25
N ILE A 78 -6.81 -10.71 -4.64
CA ILE A 78 -6.24 -9.46 -5.14
C ILE A 78 -4.77 -9.67 -5.50
N VAL A 79 -4.41 -9.30 -6.72
CA VAL A 79 -3.01 -9.23 -7.18
C VAL A 79 -2.52 -7.80 -7.02
N ILE A 80 -1.59 -7.59 -6.11
CA ILE A 80 -0.95 -6.28 -5.92
C ILE A 80 0.21 -6.11 -6.89
N THR A 81 0.22 -5.00 -7.61
CA THR A 81 1.28 -4.62 -8.53
C THR A 81 1.75 -3.18 -8.28
N HIS A 82 2.84 -2.77 -8.92
CA HIS A 82 3.39 -1.43 -8.83
C HIS A 82 4.38 -1.16 -9.98
N ARG A 83 4.81 0.07 -10.13
CA ARG A 83 5.92 0.42 -11.01
C ARG A 83 7.21 -0.29 -10.56
N VAL A 84 7.96 -0.81 -11.53
CA VAL A 84 9.31 -1.38 -11.30
C VAL A 84 10.37 -0.45 -11.90
N PRO A 85 11.66 -0.58 -11.55
CA PRO A 85 12.72 0.18 -12.20
C PRO A 85 12.68 0.01 -13.73
N SER A 86 12.91 1.10 -14.48
CA SER A 86 12.97 1.02 -15.96
C SER A 86 14.19 0.21 -16.43
N LYS A 87 14.19 -0.22 -17.70
CA LYS A 87 15.33 -0.90 -18.30
C LYS A 87 16.57 -0.02 -18.38
N GLU A 88 16.37 1.28 -18.40
CA GLU A 88 17.43 2.30 -18.44
C GLU A 88 17.93 2.69 -17.04
N TYR A 89 17.24 2.26 -15.98
CA TYR A 89 17.59 2.58 -14.61
C TYR A 89 18.97 2.00 -14.25
N ARG A 90 19.89 2.88 -13.91
CA ARG A 90 21.27 2.56 -13.50
C ARG A 90 21.57 3.33 -12.22
N PRO A 91 21.14 2.82 -11.07
CA PRO A 91 21.42 3.48 -9.80
C PRO A 91 22.92 3.45 -9.53
N LYS A 92 23.46 4.56 -9.05
CA LYS A 92 24.84 4.63 -8.60
C LYS A 92 24.94 3.92 -7.25
N PRO A 93 25.84 2.95 -7.09
CA PRO A 93 26.10 2.35 -5.80
C PRO A 93 26.54 3.40 -4.78
N MET A 94 26.05 3.28 -3.56
CA MET A 94 26.55 4.11 -2.44
C MET A 94 27.96 3.65 -2.03
N GLU A 95 28.73 4.56 -1.45
CA GLU A 95 30.01 4.24 -0.83
C GLU A 95 29.76 3.44 0.45
N GLN A 96 30.26 2.22 0.53
CA GLN A 96 30.19 1.42 1.74
C GLN A 96 31.29 1.85 2.71
N LEU A 97 30.91 2.33 3.90
CA LEU A 97 31.84 2.79 4.93
C LEU A 97 32.24 1.68 5.89
N ASP A 98 31.29 0.80 6.21
CA ASP A 98 31.47 -0.43 6.99
C ASP A 98 30.42 -1.48 6.58
N HIS A 99 30.26 -2.56 7.37
CA HIS A 99 29.36 -3.69 7.02
C HIS A 99 27.88 -3.31 6.96
N GLU A 100 27.45 -2.22 7.60
CA GLU A 100 26.03 -1.80 7.67
C GLU A 100 25.82 -0.37 7.20
N THR A 101 26.89 0.44 7.06
CA THR A 101 26.79 1.88 6.84
C THR A 101 27.22 2.25 5.43
N TYR A 102 26.42 3.07 4.79
CA TYR A 102 26.60 3.54 3.43
C TYR A 102 26.47 5.06 3.36
N ARG A 103 27.13 5.67 2.37
CA ARG A 103 27.06 7.10 2.05
C ARG A 103 26.62 7.29 0.62
N ASP A 104 25.63 8.13 0.37
CA ASP A 104 25.27 8.53 -1.00
C ASP A 104 26.15 9.68 -1.53
N ASP A 105 25.89 10.11 -2.77
CA ASP A 105 26.67 11.19 -3.41
C ASP A 105 26.32 12.59 -2.91
N LYS A 106 25.26 12.76 -2.10
CA LYS A 106 24.93 13.99 -1.38
C LYS A 106 25.61 14.06 -0.02
N GLY A 107 26.18 12.94 0.45
CA GLY A 107 26.81 12.81 1.76
C GLY A 107 25.82 12.38 2.86
N ASP A 108 24.60 12.01 2.50
CA ASP A 108 23.66 11.40 3.44
C ASP A 108 24.15 10.01 3.86
N LEU A 109 24.01 9.71 5.16
CA LEU A 109 24.43 8.42 5.71
C LEU A 109 23.21 7.49 5.89
N TYR A 110 23.38 6.28 5.45
CA TYR A 110 22.38 5.22 5.52
C TYR A 110 22.92 4.04 6.34
N ARG A 111 22.02 3.36 7.04
CA ARG A 111 22.34 2.14 7.77
C ARG A 111 21.30 1.06 7.48
N VAL A 112 21.77 -0.17 7.38
CA VAL A 112 20.88 -1.32 7.32
C VAL A 112 20.20 -1.51 8.67
N SER A 113 18.89 -1.46 8.69
CA SER A 113 18.09 -1.67 9.92
C SER A 113 18.21 -3.13 10.38
N ALA A 114 18.53 -3.33 11.64
CA ALA A 114 18.59 -4.66 12.24
C ALA A 114 17.19 -5.33 12.34
N THR A 115 16.11 -4.54 12.31
CA THR A 115 14.73 -5.03 12.45
C THR A 115 14.06 -5.26 11.11
N THR A 116 14.15 -4.29 10.19
CA THR A 116 13.44 -4.35 8.91
C THR A 116 14.31 -4.80 7.75
N HIS A 117 15.63 -4.86 7.95
CA HIS A 117 16.66 -5.13 6.94
C HIS A 117 16.70 -4.11 5.79
N ASP A 118 15.94 -3.03 5.89
CA ASP A 118 15.96 -1.93 4.93
C ASP A 118 17.21 -1.05 5.11
N LEU A 119 17.67 -0.48 4.01
CA LEU A 119 18.67 0.58 4.03
C LEU A 119 17.96 1.90 4.36
N MET A 120 18.15 2.38 5.60
CA MET A 120 17.47 3.55 6.13
C MET A 120 18.44 4.70 6.33
N ILE A 121 17.98 5.91 5.95
CA ILE A 121 18.71 7.14 6.24
C ILE A 121 18.77 7.35 7.76
N TYR A 122 19.94 7.61 8.32
CA TYR A 122 20.11 7.89 9.74
C TYR A 122 20.77 9.24 10.03
N GLU A 123 21.46 9.83 9.05
CA GLU A 123 22.02 11.18 9.16
C GLU A 123 21.93 11.86 7.79
N VAL A 124 21.32 13.05 7.78
CA VAL A 124 21.12 13.86 6.57
C VAL A 124 22.19 14.94 6.49
N ASN A 125 22.83 15.08 5.35
CA ASN A 125 23.69 16.22 5.04
C ASN A 125 22.84 17.46 4.74
N LYS A 126 22.52 18.24 5.77
CA LYS A 126 21.66 19.43 5.63
C LYS A 126 22.20 20.49 4.68
N ASP A 127 23.52 20.53 4.47
CA ASP A 127 24.17 21.49 3.57
C ASP A 127 23.89 21.17 2.08
N ALA A 128 23.53 19.94 1.77
CA ALA A 128 23.16 19.51 0.41
C ALA A 128 21.67 19.73 0.11
N TYR A 129 20.84 20.05 1.09
CA TYR A 129 19.42 20.24 0.91
C TYR A 129 19.09 21.61 0.30
N VAL A 130 18.30 21.61 -0.76
CA VAL A 130 17.76 22.82 -1.37
C VAL A 130 16.25 22.83 -1.19
N ALA A 131 15.74 23.79 -0.41
CA ALA A 131 14.31 23.92 -0.20
C ALA A 131 13.60 24.34 -1.52
N PRO A 132 12.41 23.76 -1.82
CA PRO A 132 11.63 24.22 -2.94
C PRO A 132 11.13 25.65 -2.72
N THR A 133 10.99 26.40 -3.80
CA THR A 133 10.30 27.70 -3.81
C THR A 133 8.99 27.57 -4.57
N ILE A 134 8.09 28.55 -4.41
CA ILE A 134 6.85 28.61 -5.18
C ILE A 134 7.16 28.57 -6.68
N GLU A 135 8.12 29.39 -7.14
CA GLU A 135 8.51 29.46 -8.55
C GLU A 135 9.06 28.13 -9.06
N SER A 136 9.89 27.43 -8.27
CA SER A 136 10.44 26.13 -8.66
C SER A 136 9.37 25.04 -8.76
N LEU A 137 8.37 25.07 -7.88
CA LEU A 137 7.23 24.15 -7.92
C LEU A 137 6.28 24.47 -9.07
N GLU A 138 6.02 25.74 -9.35
CA GLU A 138 5.23 26.17 -10.51
C GLU A 138 5.88 25.74 -11.82
N GLN A 139 7.20 25.86 -11.91
CA GLN A 139 7.94 25.34 -13.06
C GLN A 139 7.80 23.82 -13.19
N GLN A 140 7.98 23.05 -12.11
CA GLN A 140 7.80 21.60 -12.12
C GLN A 140 6.38 21.20 -12.51
N ILE A 141 5.37 21.91 -12.01
CA ILE A 141 3.97 21.69 -12.36
C ILE A 141 3.74 21.95 -13.86
N ALA A 142 4.24 23.06 -14.38
CA ALA A 142 4.12 23.39 -15.81
C ALA A 142 4.83 22.35 -16.70
N GLU A 143 6.01 21.89 -16.30
CA GLU A 143 6.74 20.82 -16.98
C GLU A 143 5.97 19.50 -16.94
N LEU A 144 5.37 19.14 -15.80
CA LEU A 144 4.56 17.94 -15.66
C LEU A 144 3.32 17.98 -16.58
N GLU A 145 2.64 19.13 -16.64
CA GLU A 145 1.47 19.34 -17.50
C GLU A 145 1.81 19.30 -19.00
N ALA A 146 3.00 19.76 -19.37
CA ALA A 146 3.48 19.73 -20.74
C ALA A 146 3.92 18.31 -21.20
N LYS A 147 4.20 17.41 -20.27
CA LYS A 147 4.58 16.01 -20.61
C LYS A 147 3.42 15.29 -21.29
N PRO A 148 3.70 14.49 -22.33
CA PRO A 148 2.70 13.61 -22.91
C PRO A 148 2.14 12.63 -21.85
N PRO A 149 1.00 11.99 -22.10
CA PRO A 149 0.54 10.86 -21.26
C PRO A 149 1.66 9.82 -21.11
N GLU A 150 1.69 9.13 -19.96
CA GLU A 150 2.64 8.04 -19.78
C GLU A 150 2.38 6.91 -20.78
N ASP A 151 3.46 6.37 -21.36
CA ASP A 151 3.36 5.23 -22.27
C ASP A 151 3.09 3.94 -21.49
N PRO A 152 1.96 3.26 -21.71
CA PRO A 152 1.70 1.97 -21.08
C PRO A 152 2.71 0.88 -21.45
N ASN A 153 3.50 1.07 -22.53
CA ASN A 153 4.56 0.14 -22.93
C ASN A 153 5.92 0.43 -22.27
N ASP A 154 6.05 1.52 -21.54
CA ASP A 154 7.26 1.80 -20.77
C ASP A 154 7.61 0.61 -19.85
N SER A 155 8.89 0.28 -19.76
CA SER A 155 9.38 -0.86 -18.99
C SER A 155 9.14 -0.75 -17.47
N ARG A 156 8.86 0.45 -16.97
CA ARG A 156 8.39 0.63 -15.58
C ARG A 156 7.08 -0.07 -15.27
N TRP A 157 6.28 -0.37 -16.30
CA TRP A 157 5.00 -1.05 -16.18
C TRP A 157 5.06 -2.55 -16.49
N ASP A 158 6.27 -3.12 -16.64
CA ASP A 158 6.45 -4.55 -16.98
C ASP A 158 5.71 -5.50 -16.03
N LEU A 159 5.74 -5.23 -14.72
CA LEU A 159 5.05 -6.04 -13.72
C LEU A 159 3.52 -5.93 -13.86
N VAL A 160 3.00 -4.72 -14.04
CA VAL A 160 1.56 -4.48 -14.18
C VAL A 160 1.03 -5.16 -15.45
N ARG A 161 1.70 -4.98 -16.60
CA ARG A 161 1.33 -5.66 -17.85
C ARG A 161 1.31 -7.17 -17.72
N HIS A 162 2.33 -7.72 -17.07
CA HIS A 162 2.42 -9.16 -16.83
C HIS A 162 1.25 -9.66 -15.97
N ALA A 163 0.97 -9.00 -14.85
CA ALA A 163 -0.14 -9.37 -13.98
C ALA A 163 -1.51 -9.26 -14.67
N VAL A 164 -1.72 -8.22 -15.46
CA VAL A 164 -2.95 -8.07 -16.26
C VAL A 164 -3.06 -9.20 -17.28
N ALA A 165 -1.99 -9.52 -18.03
CA ALA A 165 -2.02 -10.58 -19.03
C ALA A 165 -2.33 -11.96 -18.42
N GLU A 166 -1.76 -12.26 -17.26
CA GLU A 166 -1.82 -13.60 -16.64
C GLU A 166 -3.01 -13.80 -15.69
N MET A 167 -3.52 -12.74 -15.06
CA MET A 167 -4.42 -12.89 -13.91
C MET A 167 -5.73 -12.10 -14.01
N LYS A 168 -5.84 -11.07 -14.86
CA LYS A 168 -7.07 -10.23 -14.92
C LYS A 168 -8.35 -11.02 -15.25
N GLY A 169 -8.23 -12.12 -15.98
CA GLY A 169 -9.38 -13.00 -16.27
C GLY A 169 -9.98 -13.65 -15.02
N THR A 170 -9.26 -13.70 -13.94
CA THR A 170 -9.64 -14.41 -12.71
C THR A 170 -9.52 -13.59 -11.43
N HIS A 171 -8.51 -12.71 -11.30
CA HIS A 171 -8.20 -11.97 -10.08
C HIS A 171 -8.37 -10.48 -10.26
N PHE A 172 -8.59 -9.76 -9.15
CA PHE A 172 -8.63 -8.31 -9.12
C PHE A 172 -7.20 -7.75 -9.18
N ILE A 173 -6.92 -6.91 -10.17
CA ILE A 173 -5.59 -6.31 -10.37
C ILE A 173 -5.58 -4.93 -9.74
N LEU A 174 -4.83 -4.78 -8.66
CA LEU A 174 -4.68 -3.53 -7.91
C LEU A 174 -3.25 -2.98 -8.08
N VAL A 175 -3.14 -1.73 -8.53
CA VAL A 175 -1.85 -1.07 -8.74
C VAL A 175 -1.58 -0.10 -7.60
N LYS A 176 -0.50 -0.32 -6.84
CA LYS A 176 0.00 0.68 -5.89
C LYS A 176 0.45 1.92 -6.63
N CYS A 177 -0.03 3.07 -6.22
CA CYS A 177 0.32 4.37 -6.79
C CYS A 177 0.82 5.33 -5.71
N ASP A 178 1.39 6.44 -6.15
CA ASP A 178 1.79 7.51 -5.26
C ASP A 178 0.58 8.21 -4.65
N ASP A 179 0.81 9.00 -3.60
CA ASP A 179 -0.22 9.71 -2.84
C ASP A 179 0.26 11.13 -2.53
N VAL A 180 -0.66 12.04 -2.36
CA VAL A 180 -0.36 13.38 -1.84
C VAL A 180 0.23 13.27 -0.43
N GLY A 181 -0.33 12.40 0.40
CA GLY A 181 0.05 12.27 1.81
C GLY A 181 0.01 13.60 2.54
N TRP A 182 0.81 13.77 3.59
CA TRP A 182 1.07 15.09 4.15
C TRP A 182 2.06 15.84 3.26
N PRO A 183 1.70 16.97 2.64
CA PRO A 183 2.54 17.67 1.65
C PRO A 183 3.66 18.47 2.33
N ARG A 184 4.66 17.73 2.83
CA ARG A 184 5.79 18.25 3.60
C ARG A 184 7.03 18.42 2.73
N PHE A 185 7.89 19.34 3.12
CA PHE A 185 9.22 19.49 2.55
C PHE A 185 10.22 19.89 3.65
N GLY A 186 11.45 19.41 3.59
CA GLY A 186 12.48 19.71 4.60
C GLY A 186 13.69 18.80 4.41
N ALA A 187 14.83 19.20 4.94
CA ALA A 187 16.03 18.37 4.95
C ALA A 187 15.82 17.12 5.82
N THR A 188 15.10 17.26 6.91
CA THR A 188 14.74 16.18 7.82
C THR A 188 13.22 16.04 7.95
N GLU A 189 12.77 14.93 8.50
CA GLU A 189 11.36 14.73 8.81
C GLU A 189 10.82 15.81 9.76
N GLN A 190 11.61 16.20 10.77
CA GLN A 190 11.26 17.27 11.69
C GLN A 190 11.07 18.60 10.96
N ASP A 191 12.00 18.97 10.07
CA ASP A 191 11.89 20.17 9.26
C ASP A 191 10.61 20.14 8.40
N GLY A 192 10.27 18.96 7.84
CA GLY A 192 9.05 18.75 7.06
C GLY A 192 7.77 19.01 7.85
N TRP A 193 7.68 18.52 9.09
CA TRP A 193 6.53 18.80 9.97
C TRP A 193 6.45 20.26 10.40
N MET A 194 7.58 20.90 10.65
CA MET A 194 7.62 22.32 10.95
C MET A 194 7.16 23.17 9.76
N ASN A 195 7.65 22.87 8.57
CA ASN A 195 7.32 23.61 7.35
C ASN A 195 5.84 23.45 6.94
N LEU A 196 5.21 22.34 7.26
CA LEU A 196 3.77 22.16 7.05
C LEU A 196 2.94 23.26 7.75
N LEU A 197 3.45 23.80 8.86
CA LEU A 197 2.81 24.87 9.63
C LEU A 197 3.35 26.26 9.30
N LEU A 198 4.65 26.37 9.03
CA LEU A 198 5.32 27.67 8.83
C LEU A 198 5.25 28.16 7.38
N GLU A 199 5.20 27.22 6.41
CA GLU A 199 5.25 27.51 4.97
C GLU A 199 4.06 26.85 4.22
N PRO A 200 2.81 27.15 4.65
CA PRO A 200 1.65 26.46 4.13
C PRO A 200 1.42 26.67 2.62
N GLU A 201 1.87 27.79 2.06
CA GLU A 201 1.73 28.07 0.63
C GLU A 201 2.64 27.17 -0.22
N ILE A 202 3.86 26.93 0.22
CA ILE A 202 4.76 25.97 -0.43
C ILE A 202 4.17 24.56 -0.32
N CYS A 203 3.66 24.18 0.86
CA CYS A 203 3.03 22.88 1.08
C CYS A 203 1.80 22.67 0.17
N ARG A 204 0.98 23.70 -0.08
CA ARG A 204 -0.13 23.62 -1.06
C ARG A 204 0.39 23.37 -2.48
N LYS A 205 1.53 23.95 -2.86
CA LYS A 205 2.15 23.70 -4.18
C LYS A 205 2.74 22.29 -4.27
N VAL A 206 3.30 21.76 -3.17
CA VAL A 206 3.73 20.36 -3.09
C VAL A 206 2.52 19.43 -3.26
N ALA A 207 1.41 19.71 -2.58
CA ALA A 207 0.17 18.95 -2.73
C ALA A 207 -0.37 19.01 -4.17
N GLU A 208 -0.29 20.16 -4.82
CA GLU A 208 -0.70 20.34 -6.22
C GLU A 208 0.14 19.48 -7.17
N LEU A 209 1.46 19.48 -7.00
CA LEU A 209 2.38 18.68 -7.82
C LEU A 209 2.07 17.19 -7.68
N HIS A 210 2.07 16.68 -6.44
CA HIS A 210 1.79 15.25 -6.18
C HIS A 210 0.39 14.84 -6.63
N GLY A 211 -0.63 15.70 -6.40
CA GLY A 211 -1.99 15.43 -6.87
C GLY A 211 -2.09 15.30 -8.38
N LYS A 212 -1.36 16.13 -9.14
CA LYS A 212 -1.28 16.01 -10.61
C LYS A 212 -0.56 14.73 -11.06
N GLU A 213 0.49 14.33 -10.35
CA GLU A 213 1.18 13.06 -10.59
C GLU A 213 0.25 11.86 -10.39
N MET A 214 -0.52 11.84 -9.29
CA MET A 214 -1.53 10.81 -9.03
C MET A 214 -2.55 10.69 -10.16
N LEU A 215 -3.05 11.81 -10.69
CA LEU A 215 -4.00 11.81 -11.81
C LEU A 215 -3.39 11.20 -13.08
N ARG A 216 -2.12 11.46 -13.35
CA ARG A 216 -1.41 10.88 -14.50
C ARG A 216 -1.23 9.37 -14.33
N GLU A 217 -0.87 8.94 -13.12
CA GLU A 217 -0.68 7.53 -12.80
C GLU A 217 -2.01 6.75 -12.90
N ALA A 218 -3.13 7.29 -12.43
CA ALA A 218 -4.43 6.66 -12.60
C ALA A 218 -4.78 6.42 -14.08
N ARG A 219 -4.47 7.39 -14.96
CA ARG A 219 -4.72 7.26 -16.41
C ARG A 219 -3.93 6.12 -17.04
N VAL A 220 -2.66 5.98 -16.73
CA VAL A 220 -1.86 4.89 -17.28
C VAL A 220 -2.27 3.53 -16.69
N CYS A 221 -2.63 3.46 -15.39
CA CYS A 221 -3.16 2.25 -14.79
C CYS A 221 -4.45 1.76 -15.47
N ALA A 222 -5.36 2.68 -15.80
CA ALA A 222 -6.55 2.36 -16.57
C ALA A 222 -6.21 1.86 -18.00
N ALA A 223 -5.27 2.53 -18.68
CA ALA A 223 -4.82 2.12 -20.03
C ALA A 223 -4.15 0.74 -20.02
N LEU A 224 -3.48 0.38 -18.93
CA LEU A 224 -2.89 -0.96 -18.71
C LEU A 224 -3.96 -2.03 -18.44
N GLY A 225 -5.17 -1.62 -18.07
CA GLY A 225 -6.27 -2.53 -17.77
C GLY A 225 -6.32 -2.98 -16.31
N ALA A 226 -5.79 -2.23 -15.36
CA ALA A 226 -6.00 -2.48 -13.95
C ALA A 226 -7.49 -2.47 -13.57
N ASP A 227 -7.85 -3.04 -12.42
CA ASP A 227 -9.20 -2.97 -11.85
C ASP A 227 -9.30 -1.86 -10.80
N GLY A 228 -8.19 -1.52 -10.17
CA GLY A 228 -8.13 -0.44 -9.20
C GLY A 228 -6.72 0.10 -8.99
N VAL A 229 -6.68 1.22 -8.28
CA VAL A 229 -5.45 1.88 -7.81
C VAL A 229 -5.47 2.00 -6.29
N MET A 230 -4.27 1.98 -5.71
CA MET A 230 -4.07 2.08 -4.26
C MET A 230 -3.11 3.23 -3.94
N PRO A 231 -3.62 4.43 -3.70
CA PRO A 231 -2.80 5.52 -3.15
C PRO A 231 -2.30 5.16 -1.75
N ARG A 232 -1.00 5.42 -1.49
CA ARG A 232 -0.28 4.99 -0.28
C ARG A 232 0.31 6.21 0.42
N GLY A 233 -0.36 6.70 1.43
CA GLY A 233 0.13 7.79 2.24
C GLY A 233 -0.48 7.71 3.63
N ASP A 234 0.37 7.51 4.64
CA ASP A 234 -0.08 7.42 6.03
C ASP A 234 -0.42 8.82 6.54
N LEU A 235 -1.62 8.92 7.10
CA LEU A 235 -2.14 10.15 7.69
C LEU A 235 -2.25 10.03 9.22
N GLY A 236 -2.35 8.81 9.72
CA GLY A 236 -2.46 8.49 11.14
C GLY A 236 -1.16 8.00 11.76
N SER A 237 -1.05 8.17 13.05
CA SER A 237 -0.09 7.51 13.94
C SER A 237 -0.83 6.53 14.85
N THR A 238 -0.13 5.86 15.76
CA THR A 238 -0.76 4.96 16.73
C THR A 238 -1.80 5.67 17.63
N THR A 239 -1.65 6.97 17.86
CA THR A 239 -2.46 7.72 18.85
C THR A 239 -3.36 8.81 18.24
N GLY A 240 -3.26 9.11 16.96
CA GLY A 240 -4.04 10.15 16.29
C GLY A 240 -3.54 10.47 14.90
N LEU A 241 -4.15 11.47 14.26
CA LEU A 241 -3.62 12.02 13.02
C LEU A 241 -2.23 12.65 13.27
N MET A 242 -1.36 12.57 12.27
CA MET A 242 -0.02 13.17 12.34
C MET A 242 -0.05 14.70 12.23
N ALA A 243 -1.13 15.28 11.69
CA ALA A 243 -1.40 16.71 11.68
C ALA A 243 -2.89 16.97 11.92
N ALA A 244 -3.26 18.24 12.09
CA ALA A 244 -4.64 18.63 12.35
C ALA A 244 -5.57 18.25 11.19
N PRO A 245 -6.84 17.80 11.48
CA PRO A 245 -7.80 17.43 10.45
C PRO A 245 -8.08 18.55 9.43
N GLU A 246 -7.95 19.80 9.85
CA GLU A 246 -8.13 20.98 9.00
C GLU A 246 -7.08 21.04 7.88
N ILE A 247 -5.84 20.65 8.18
CA ILE A 247 -4.76 20.59 7.17
C ILE A 247 -5.07 19.51 6.13
N TYR A 248 -5.57 18.34 6.59
CA TYR A 248 -6.06 17.30 5.68
C TYR A 248 -7.14 17.85 4.75
N ARG A 249 -8.18 18.47 5.31
CA ARG A 249 -9.32 19.00 4.55
C ARG A 249 -8.93 20.10 3.57
N GLU A 250 -7.94 20.89 3.93
CA GLU A 250 -7.46 22.00 3.09
C GLU A 250 -6.50 21.54 1.99
N MET A 251 -5.52 20.71 2.32
CA MET A 251 -4.38 20.44 1.43
C MET A 251 -4.42 19.07 0.75
N VAL A 252 -5.00 18.06 1.40
CA VAL A 252 -4.94 16.66 0.93
C VAL A 252 -6.27 16.21 0.31
N TYR A 253 -7.36 16.39 1.04
CA TYR A 253 -8.71 15.96 0.63
C TYR A 253 -9.12 16.44 -0.78
N PRO A 254 -8.86 17.70 -1.21
CA PRO A 254 -9.24 18.13 -2.55
C PRO A 254 -8.55 17.34 -3.67
N TRP A 255 -7.33 16.86 -3.44
CA TRP A 255 -6.58 16.04 -4.38
C TRP A 255 -7.01 14.58 -4.35
N HIS A 256 -7.28 14.02 -3.17
CA HIS A 256 -7.90 12.71 -3.04
C HIS A 256 -9.24 12.67 -3.79
N LYS A 257 -10.08 13.68 -3.61
CA LYS A 257 -11.38 13.79 -4.31
C LYS A 257 -11.21 13.80 -5.82
N ARG A 258 -10.33 14.64 -6.35
CA ARG A 258 -10.04 14.70 -7.80
C ARG A 258 -9.49 13.36 -8.32
N HIS A 259 -8.63 12.71 -7.54
CA HIS A 259 -8.08 11.41 -7.92
C HIS A 259 -9.17 10.33 -7.99
N VAL A 260 -10.04 10.26 -6.99
CA VAL A 260 -11.15 9.30 -6.96
C VAL A 260 -12.13 9.57 -8.11
N GLU A 261 -12.52 10.81 -8.34
CA GLU A 261 -13.39 11.19 -9.44
C GLU A 261 -12.79 10.80 -10.81
N GLU A 262 -11.50 11.03 -11.03
CA GLU A 262 -10.82 10.65 -12.26
C GLU A 262 -10.69 9.13 -12.39
N ALA A 263 -10.31 8.42 -11.32
CA ALA A 263 -10.21 6.97 -11.31
C ALA A 263 -11.56 6.31 -11.62
N HIS A 264 -12.63 6.75 -10.98
CA HIS A 264 -14.00 6.24 -11.22
C HIS A 264 -14.44 6.54 -12.67
N ARG A 265 -14.15 7.74 -13.21
CA ARG A 265 -14.43 8.08 -14.61
C ARG A 265 -13.72 7.15 -15.59
N LEU A 266 -12.54 6.63 -15.21
CA LEU A 266 -11.74 5.68 -15.97
C LEU A 266 -12.15 4.21 -15.73
N GLY A 267 -13.13 3.95 -14.84
CA GLY A 267 -13.59 2.61 -14.50
C GLY A 267 -12.70 1.88 -13.48
N LEU A 268 -11.81 2.59 -12.79
CA LEU A 268 -10.98 2.05 -11.70
C LEU A 268 -11.68 2.20 -10.35
N LYS A 269 -11.48 1.22 -9.46
CA LYS A 269 -11.77 1.34 -8.03
C LYS A 269 -10.58 1.99 -7.31
N VAL A 270 -10.85 2.70 -6.20
CA VAL A 270 -9.80 3.32 -5.38
C VAL A 270 -9.80 2.73 -3.98
N LEU A 271 -8.78 1.92 -3.67
CA LEU A 271 -8.59 1.28 -2.39
C LEU A 271 -7.44 1.99 -1.65
N LYS A 272 -7.77 2.82 -0.67
CA LYS A 272 -6.79 3.67 0.03
C LYS A 272 -6.03 2.88 1.08
N HIS A 273 -4.67 2.88 0.99
CA HIS A 273 -3.84 2.46 2.11
C HIS A 273 -3.57 3.63 3.06
N CYS A 274 -3.82 3.41 4.34
CA CYS A 274 -3.48 4.35 5.40
C CYS A 274 -3.44 3.65 6.74
N CYS A 275 -2.27 3.64 7.39
CA CYS A 275 -2.10 3.11 8.74
C CYS A 275 -2.57 4.10 9.82
N GLY A 276 -2.72 3.59 11.04
CA GLY A 276 -2.90 4.37 12.25
C GLY A 276 -4.32 4.86 12.50
N HIS A 277 -4.42 5.77 13.46
CA HIS A 277 -5.68 6.31 13.98
C HIS A 277 -6.19 7.45 13.10
N ILE A 278 -7.30 7.23 12.38
CA ILE A 278 -7.89 8.22 11.45
C ILE A 278 -9.35 8.57 11.75
N TRP A 279 -9.86 8.27 12.95
CA TRP A 279 -11.24 8.62 13.33
C TRP A 279 -11.65 10.07 13.01
N PRO A 280 -10.78 11.10 13.18
CA PRO A 280 -11.17 12.48 12.88
C PRO A 280 -11.49 12.78 11.41
N ILE A 281 -11.12 11.89 10.48
CA ILE A 281 -11.34 12.02 9.02
C ILE A 281 -12.03 10.80 8.41
N ILE A 282 -12.63 9.93 9.22
CA ILE A 282 -13.21 8.68 8.73
C ILE A 282 -14.42 8.92 7.80
N GLU A 283 -15.17 9.99 8.00
CA GLU A 283 -16.31 10.33 7.15
C GLU A 283 -15.84 10.74 5.75
N GLU A 284 -14.77 11.52 5.67
CA GLU A 284 -14.15 11.90 4.40
C GLU A 284 -13.59 10.67 3.66
N PHE A 285 -13.05 9.68 4.38
CA PHE A 285 -12.64 8.41 3.79
C PHE A 285 -13.84 7.65 3.21
N ALA A 286 -14.92 7.55 3.99
CA ALA A 286 -16.13 6.85 3.57
C ALA A 286 -16.87 7.57 2.42
N GLU A 287 -16.70 8.87 2.27
CA GLU A 287 -17.25 9.64 1.14
C GLU A 287 -16.47 9.37 -0.15
N LEU A 288 -15.16 9.16 -0.07
CA LEU A 288 -14.28 9.14 -1.23
C LEU A 288 -13.94 7.72 -1.72
N PHE A 289 -13.44 6.86 -0.83
CA PHE A 289 -12.78 5.63 -1.22
C PHE A 289 -13.72 4.43 -1.28
N ASP A 290 -13.48 3.52 -2.25
CA ASP A 290 -14.23 2.26 -2.34
C ASP A 290 -13.86 1.29 -1.20
N ALA A 291 -12.58 1.31 -0.75
CA ALA A 291 -12.11 0.56 0.41
C ALA A 291 -10.99 1.30 1.15
N TRP A 292 -10.86 1.01 2.43
CA TRP A 292 -9.74 1.43 3.25
C TRP A 292 -8.98 0.21 3.77
N GLU A 293 -7.72 0.16 3.46
CA GLU A 293 -6.76 -0.83 3.92
C GLU A 293 -5.79 -0.15 4.88
N SER A 294 -5.40 -0.72 5.76
CA SER A 294 -4.63 -1.22 6.87
C SER A 294 -5.30 -0.79 8.17
N ILE A 295 -6.41 -1.49 8.50
CA ILE A 295 -7.17 -1.17 9.71
C ILE A 295 -6.44 -1.70 10.93
N GLN A 296 -5.84 -0.78 11.70
CA GLN A 296 -5.00 -1.07 12.86
C GLN A 296 -5.81 -1.01 14.17
N MET A 297 -6.24 -2.16 14.67
CA MET A 297 -6.97 -2.22 15.95
C MET A 297 -6.13 -1.74 17.12
N ALA A 298 -4.82 -1.98 17.10
CA ALA A 298 -3.86 -1.47 18.09
C ALA A 298 -3.78 0.07 18.12
N ALA A 299 -4.16 0.74 17.03
CA ALA A 299 -4.32 2.19 16.97
C ALA A 299 -5.74 2.68 17.34
N GLY A 300 -6.58 1.82 17.90
CA GLY A 300 -7.94 2.16 18.29
C GLY A 300 -8.96 2.21 17.13
N MET A 301 -8.63 1.61 15.96
CA MET A 301 -9.53 1.49 14.83
C MET A 301 -10.27 0.16 14.91
N ASP A 302 -11.29 0.12 15.76
CA ASP A 302 -12.06 -1.09 16.04
C ASP A 302 -12.98 -1.48 14.87
N MET A 303 -12.88 -2.75 14.41
CA MET A 303 -13.61 -3.25 13.24
C MET A 303 -15.13 -3.17 13.39
N LYS A 304 -15.65 -3.45 14.58
CA LYS A 304 -17.10 -3.37 14.86
C LYS A 304 -17.59 -1.93 14.79
N ALA A 305 -16.88 -1.02 15.48
CA ALA A 305 -17.23 0.39 15.50
C ALA A 305 -17.15 1.02 14.09
N LEU A 306 -16.15 0.63 13.30
CA LEU A 306 -16.01 1.06 11.91
C LEU A 306 -17.16 0.54 11.04
N LYS A 307 -17.52 -0.75 11.19
CA LYS A 307 -18.64 -1.33 10.44
C LYS A 307 -19.96 -0.64 10.76
N GLU A 308 -20.21 -0.35 12.03
CA GLU A 308 -21.40 0.37 12.48
C GLU A 308 -21.43 1.83 11.97
N ARG A 309 -20.26 2.48 11.85
CA ARG A 309 -20.17 3.89 11.51
C ARG A 309 -20.16 4.18 10.01
N VAL A 310 -19.39 3.41 9.26
CA VAL A 310 -19.09 3.68 7.83
C VAL A 310 -19.17 2.44 6.94
N GLY A 311 -19.42 1.25 7.48
CA GLY A 311 -19.33 -0.01 6.75
C GLY A 311 -20.42 -0.22 5.69
N ASP A 312 -21.38 0.69 5.57
CA ASP A 312 -22.36 0.75 4.49
C ASP A 312 -21.87 1.52 3.26
N ARG A 313 -20.75 2.26 3.38
CA ARG A 313 -20.19 3.14 2.35
C ARG A 313 -18.72 2.90 2.07
N LEU A 314 -17.97 2.38 3.03
CA LEU A 314 -16.54 2.11 2.95
C LEU A 314 -16.28 0.64 3.19
N CYS A 315 -15.72 -0.06 2.20
CA CYS A 315 -15.28 -1.43 2.38
C CYS A 315 -14.06 -1.47 3.31
N LEU A 316 -14.14 -2.30 4.35
CA LEU A 316 -13.11 -2.43 5.37
C LEU A 316 -12.15 -3.56 4.99
N TRP A 317 -10.85 -3.26 4.90
CA TRP A 317 -9.83 -4.24 4.56
C TRP A 317 -8.76 -4.34 5.65
N GLY A 318 -8.67 -5.50 6.30
CA GLY A 318 -7.76 -5.76 7.41
C GLY A 318 -8.33 -6.75 8.41
N GLY A 319 -8.10 -6.49 9.69
CA GLY A 319 -8.73 -7.22 10.81
C GLY A 319 -7.86 -8.27 11.47
N ILE A 320 -6.75 -8.73 10.85
CA ILE A 320 -5.80 -9.66 11.47
C ILE A 320 -4.60 -8.86 11.98
N SER A 321 -4.33 -8.93 13.29
CA SER A 321 -3.27 -8.16 13.94
C SER A 321 -1.90 -8.50 13.33
N HIS A 322 -1.20 -7.46 12.87
CA HIS A 322 0.18 -7.55 12.42
C HIS A 322 1.10 -8.10 13.54
N GLU A 323 0.90 -7.63 14.77
CA GLU A 323 1.65 -8.06 15.93
C GLU A 323 1.45 -9.56 16.19
N ASN A 324 0.21 -10.05 16.08
CA ASN A 324 -0.09 -11.47 16.25
C ASN A 324 0.53 -12.32 15.13
N ILE A 325 0.56 -11.84 13.90
CA ILE A 325 1.18 -12.54 12.77
C ILE A 325 2.68 -12.80 13.04
N ILE A 326 3.37 -11.84 13.68
CA ILE A 326 4.81 -11.92 13.97
C ILE A 326 5.09 -12.63 15.29
N LEU A 327 4.40 -12.25 16.37
CA LEU A 327 4.80 -12.60 17.74
C LEU A 327 3.99 -13.74 18.35
N ALA A 328 2.72 -13.88 17.97
CA ALA A 328 1.78 -14.77 18.62
C ALA A 328 1.71 -16.18 17.98
N TYR A 329 0.67 -16.92 18.29
CA TYR A 329 0.42 -18.28 17.84
C TYR A 329 -0.83 -18.36 16.94
N PRO A 330 -1.03 -19.46 16.19
CA PRO A 330 -2.21 -19.63 15.31
C PRO A 330 -3.56 -19.43 16.01
N GLU A 331 -3.68 -19.74 17.30
CA GLU A 331 -4.90 -19.49 18.09
C GLU A 331 -5.25 -18.00 18.19
N ASP A 332 -4.25 -17.12 18.29
CA ASP A 332 -4.46 -15.68 18.33
C ASP A 332 -4.97 -15.16 16.98
N ILE A 333 -4.45 -15.74 15.87
CA ILE A 333 -4.96 -15.45 14.51
C ILE A 333 -6.42 -15.88 14.37
N ARG A 334 -6.81 -17.05 14.94
CA ARG A 334 -8.21 -17.48 14.95
C ARG A 334 -9.10 -16.50 15.73
N ASN A 335 -8.61 -15.97 16.84
CA ASN A 335 -9.35 -14.97 17.63
C ASN A 335 -9.57 -13.68 16.85
N ASP A 336 -8.53 -13.18 16.17
CA ASP A 336 -8.63 -12.00 15.31
C ASP A 336 -9.63 -12.23 14.16
N ALA A 337 -9.48 -13.34 13.45
CA ALA A 337 -10.36 -13.72 12.35
C ALA A 337 -11.81 -13.85 12.79
N ARG A 338 -12.06 -14.51 13.93
CA ARG A 338 -13.40 -14.64 14.51
C ARG A 338 -14.01 -13.26 14.75
N TYR A 339 -13.30 -12.35 15.41
CA TYR A 339 -13.77 -11.03 15.70
C TYR A 339 -14.11 -10.23 14.43
N ALA A 340 -13.18 -10.24 13.47
CA ALA A 340 -13.37 -9.52 12.21
C ALA A 340 -14.53 -10.10 11.38
N PHE A 341 -14.65 -11.44 11.30
CA PHE A 341 -15.70 -12.11 10.52
C PHE A 341 -17.08 -11.92 11.17
N GLU A 342 -17.17 -11.98 12.50
CA GLU A 342 -18.43 -11.76 13.21
C GLU A 342 -18.93 -10.33 13.04
N HIS A 343 -18.04 -9.34 13.10
CA HIS A 343 -18.45 -7.94 13.21
C HIS A 343 -18.33 -7.13 11.90
N ALA A 344 -17.40 -7.46 11.01
CA ALA A 344 -17.19 -6.68 9.79
C ALA A 344 -17.71 -7.35 8.52
N ALA A 345 -17.79 -8.70 8.47
CA ALA A 345 -18.18 -9.40 7.25
C ALA A 345 -19.67 -9.40 6.93
N PRO A 346 -20.62 -9.51 7.90
CA PRO A 346 -22.05 -9.57 7.57
C PRO A 346 -22.50 -8.39 6.72
N GLY A 347 -23.28 -8.67 5.68
CA GLY A 347 -23.77 -7.67 4.72
C GLY A 347 -22.76 -7.29 3.64
N GLY A 348 -21.60 -7.96 3.56
CA GLY A 348 -20.54 -7.63 2.60
C GLY A 348 -19.67 -6.44 3.05
N GLY A 349 -18.91 -5.84 2.13
CA GLY A 349 -18.06 -4.69 2.44
C GLY A 349 -16.88 -5.00 3.37
N TYR A 350 -16.36 -6.25 3.35
CA TYR A 350 -15.21 -6.64 4.13
C TYR A 350 -14.23 -7.51 3.32
N ILE A 351 -12.96 -7.15 3.36
CA ILE A 351 -11.84 -7.90 2.78
C ILE A 351 -10.90 -8.32 3.93
N MET A 352 -10.62 -9.61 4.05
CA MET A 352 -9.64 -10.10 5.01
C MET A 352 -8.23 -9.68 4.59
N GLY A 353 -7.43 -9.28 5.57
CA GLY A 353 -6.02 -8.97 5.42
C GLY A 353 -5.37 -8.70 6.76
N SER A 354 -4.05 -8.54 6.75
CA SER A 354 -3.32 -8.06 7.91
C SER A 354 -3.65 -6.58 8.21
N SER A 355 -3.48 -6.17 9.46
CA SER A 355 -3.67 -4.77 9.88
C SER A 355 -2.50 -3.86 9.45
N HIS A 356 -1.50 -4.43 8.79
CA HIS A 356 -0.34 -3.78 8.19
C HIS A 356 0.25 -4.71 7.11
N SER A 357 1.51 -4.54 6.68
CA SER A 357 2.19 -5.50 5.80
C SER A 357 2.43 -6.84 6.48
N LEU A 358 2.53 -7.93 5.70
CA LEU A 358 3.20 -9.16 6.15
C LEU A 358 4.71 -8.90 6.12
N ALA A 359 5.23 -8.32 7.21
CA ALA A 359 6.60 -7.82 7.34
C ALA A 359 7.62 -8.96 7.56
N VAL A 360 8.89 -8.58 7.63
CA VAL A 360 9.97 -9.47 8.11
C VAL A 360 9.56 -10.10 9.43
N ASP A 361 9.87 -11.39 9.64
CA ASP A 361 9.48 -12.22 10.79
C ASP A 361 7.99 -12.62 10.85
N ALA A 362 7.16 -12.27 9.87
CA ALA A 362 5.82 -12.84 9.76
C ALA A 362 5.90 -14.36 9.65
N LYS A 363 5.24 -15.07 10.58
CA LYS A 363 5.33 -16.53 10.70
C LYS A 363 4.46 -17.23 9.65
N LYS A 364 5.05 -18.13 8.88
CA LYS A 364 4.33 -18.95 7.90
C LYS A 364 3.10 -19.65 8.47
N GLU A 365 3.21 -20.23 9.67
CA GLU A 365 2.10 -20.93 10.32
C GLU A 365 0.92 -20.00 10.59
N ASN A 366 1.16 -18.76 10.97
CA ASN A 366 0.13 -17.75 11.23
C ASN A 366 -0.55 -17.30 9.92
N ILE A 367 0.22 -17.12 8.85
CA ILE A 367 -0.32 -16.80 7.51
C ILE A 367 -1.18 -17.96 6.99
N LEU A 368 -0.74 -19.20 7.16
CA LEU A 368 -1.54 -20.38 6.78
C LEU A 368 -2.79 -20.52 7.66
N GLU A 369 -2.74 -20.06 8.91
CA GLU A 369 -3.92 -20.05 9.77
C GLU A 369 -4.94 -18.98 9.32
N MET A 370 -4.50 -17.81 8.84
CA MET A 370 -5.40 -16.85 8.18
C MET A 370 -6.17 -17.52 7.03
N LYS A 371 -5.44 -18.27 6.18
CA LYS A 371 -6.06 -19.03 5.08
C LYS A 371 -7.10 -20.03 5.60
N ARG A 372 -6.75 -20.81 6.63
CA ARG A 372 -7.67 -21.78 7.22
C ARG A 372 -8.92 -21.13 7.79
N CYS A 373 -8.79 -20.05 8.55
CA CYS A 373 -9.93 -19.30 9.08
C CYS A 373 -10.88 -18.85 7.96
N ARG A 374 -10.34 -18.29 6.87
CA ARG A 374 -11.15 -17.91 5.72
C ARG A 374 -11.86 -19.13 5.09
N ASP A 375 -11.18 -20.24 4.92
CA ASP A 375 -11.73 -21.42 4.26
C ASP A 375 -12.78 -22.12 5.14
N GLU A 376 -12.60 -22.13 6.46
CA GLU A 376 -13.52 -22.75 7.40
C GLU A 376 -14.75 -21.88 7.74
N TRP A 377 -14.56 -20.56 7.87
CA TRP A 377 -15.55 -19.65 8.45
C TRP A 377 -16.00 -18.54 7.50
N GLY A 378 -15.29 -18.32 6.41
CA GLY A 378 -15.49 -17.15 5.55
C GLY A 378 -16.59 -17.31 4.49
N THR A 379 -17.30 -18.46 4.43
CA THR A 379 -18.41 -18.65 3.47
C THR A 379 -19.65 -17.88 3.92
N TYR A 380 -20.26 -17.13 3.02
CA TYR A 380 -21.50 -16.40 3.31
C TYR A 380 -22.75 -17.29 3.16
N PRO A 381 -23.81 -17.06 3.96
CA PRO A 381 -23.85 -16.10 5.05
C PRO A 381 -22.93 -16.52 6.21
N ILE A 382 -22.29 -15.56 6.86
CA ILE A 382 -21.39 -15.83 7.98
C ILE A 382 -22.18 -16.43 9.15
N ASP A 383 -21.72 -17.56 9.66
CA ASP A 383 -22.33 -18.24 10.81
C ASP A 383 -21.39 -18.20 12.03
N PRO A 384 -21.57 -17.26 12.98
CA PRO A 384 -20.75 -17.17 14.19
C PRO A 384 -20.78 -18.46 15.06
N ALA A 385 -21.83 -19.30 14.95
CA ALA A 385 -21.92 -20.55 15.68
C ALA A 385 -20.90 -21.61 15.17
N ALA A 386 -20.39 -21.42 13.95
CA ALA A 386 -19.35 -22.27 13.38
C ALA A 386 -17.93 -21.93 13.88
N PHE A 387 -17.72 -20.78 14.53
CA PHE A 387 -16.41 -20.31 15.00
C PHE A 387 -15.94 -21.11 16.23
N LYS A 388 -15.43 -22.32 15.97
CA LYS A 388 -14.83 -23.15 17.01
C LYS A 388 -13.34 -22.83 17.12
N VAL A 389 -12.92 -22.45 18.30
CA VAL A 389 -11.50 -22.26 18.68
C VAL A 389 -10.91 -23.59 19.13
#